data_cfce1459b2fe8383970318ecdcc22e9e
#
_entry.id   cfce1459b2fe8383970318ecdcc22e9e
#
_cell.length_a   1.000
_cell.length_b   1.000
_cell.length_c   1.000
_cell.angle_alpha   90.00
_cell.angle_beta   90.00
_cell.angle_gamma   90.00
#
_symmetry.space_group_name_H-M   'P 1'
#
loop_
_entity.id
_entity.type
_entity.pdbx_description
1 polymer ?
#
loop_
_entity_poly.entity_id
_entity_poly.type
_entity_poly.pdbx_seq_one_letter_code
_entity_poly.pdbx_strand_id
1 'polypeptide(L)'
;MSNYIYSEKHFNFIDKIIKNRREKFYNFISEKVNLSNVKSYLDIGTTQNENHPSSNYLNKKFDFIKIHNAISDQIITDNRFSNILKKSITSDFSKEEIELIKSDFTISNATIEHVGSFKNQKKMISNMIKLTRNVMVIQTVNRYFPIETHTKLPLLHFLPKKKYRKLLKFL
;
A
#
# COMPACT_ATOMS: atom_id res chain seq x y z
N MET A 1 14.20 20.12 0.96
CA MET A 1 13.39 20.25 2.21
C MET A 1 12.15 21.05 1.85
N SER A 2 10.98 20.44 1.73
CA SER A 2 9.75 21.19 1.47
C SER A 2 9.27 21.76 2.79
N ASN A 3 9.29 23.08 2.93
CA ASN A 3 8.65 23.80 4.03
C ASN A 3 7.14 23.57 3.92
N TYR A 4 6.58 22.77 4.80
CA TYR A 4 5.14 22.53 4.87
C TYR A 4 4.43 23.78 5.41
N ILE A 5 3.55 24.35 4.58
CA ILE A 5 2.81 25.61 4.85
C ILE A 5 1.62 25.40 5.82
N TYR A 6 1.38 24.18 6.31
CA TYR A 6 0.18 23.84 7.10
C TYR A 6 0.47 23.69 8.60
N SER A 7 -0.47 24.17 9.42
CA SER A 7 -0.40 24.06 10.88
C SER A 7 -0.47 22.60 11.34
N GLU A 8 0.15 22.26 12.47
CA GLU A 8 0.09 20.92 13.11
C GLU A 8 -1.36 20.41 13.30
N LYS A 9 -2.31 21.30 13.60
CA LYS A 9 -3.74 20.93 13.73
C LYS A 9 -4.34 20.39 12.43
N HIS A 10 -3.96 20.92 11.29
CA HIS A 10 -4.44 20.46 9.99
C HIS A 10 -3.89 19.05 9.67
N PHE A 11 -2.61 18.81 9.98
CA PHE A 11 -1.99 17.49 9.84
C PHE A 11 -2.70 16.45 10.71
N ASN A 12 -2.93 16.74 11.97
CA ASN A 12 -3.61 15.82 12.89
C ASN A 12 -5.03 15.45 12.43
N PHE A 13 -5.76 16.39 11.85
CA PHE A 13 -7.09 16.12 11.31
C PHE A 13 -7.05 15.19 10.09
N ILE A 14 -6.15 15.45 9.14
CA ILE A 14 -5.99 14.62 7.95
C ILE A 14 -5.51 13.21 8.33
N ASP A 15 -4.56 13.09 9.24
CA ASP A 15 -4.06 11.81 9.72
C ASP A 15 -5.16 10.99 10.41
N LYS A 16 -6.05 11.64 11.13
CA LYS A 16 -7.24 11.01 11.72
C LYS A 16 -8.19 10.49 10.63
N ILE A 17 -8.42 11.25 9.56
CA ILE A 17 -9.22 10.79 8.41
C ILE A 17 -8.55 9.58 7.74
N ILE A 18 -7.25 9.63 7.50
CA ILE A 18 -6.49 8.52 6.88
C ILE A 18 -6.58 7.28 7.77
N LYS A 19 -6.37 7.41 9.07
CA LYS A 19 -6.48 6.30 10.03
C LYS A 19 -7.87 5.68 10.03
N ASN A 20 -8.92 6.51 10.10
CA ASN A 20 -10.31 6.02 10.06
C ASN A 20 -10.64 5.27 8.76
N ARG A 21 -10.08 5.70 7.63
CA ARG A 21 -10.27 4.99 6.35
C ARG A 21 -9.57 3.63 6.33
N ARG A 22 -8.38 3.55 6.90
CA ARG A 22 -7.64 2.29 7.02
C ARG A 22 -8.35 1.33 7.97
N GLU A 23 -8.92 1.84 9.06
CA GLU A 23 -9.75 1.05 9.97
C GLU A 23 -11.00 0.50 9.27
N LYS A 24 -11.74 1.36 8.55
CA LYS A 24 -12.89 0.92 7.74
C LYS A 24 -12.51 -0.13 6.71
N PHE A 25 -11.35 0.02 6.09
CA PHE A 25 -10.86 -0.95 5.12
C PHE A 25 -10.48 -2.28 5.76
N TYR A 26 -9.82 -2.25 6.91
CA TYR A 26 -9.54 -3.44 7.71
C TYR A 26 -10.84 -4.17 8.09
N ASN A 27 -11.84 -3.45 8.60
CA ASN A 27 -13.12 -4.03 8.98
C ASN A 27 -13.83 -4.65 7.77
N PHE A 28 -13.83 -3.97 6.62
CA PHE A 28 -14.36 -4.52 5.37
C PHE A 28 -13.67 -5.83 4.97
N ILE A 29 -12.34 -5.90 5.07
CA ILE A 29 -11.61 -7.13 4.79
C ILE A 29 -12.03 -8.22 5.78
N SER A 30 -12.06 -7.91 7.07
CA SER A 30 -12.41 -8.87 8.13
C SER A 30 -13.83 -9.41 8.01
N GLU A 31 -14.76 -8.63 7.46
CA GLU A 31 -16.13 -9.08 7.16
C GLU A 31 -16.21 -9.97 5.92
N LYS A 32 -15.39 -9.73 4.91
CA LYS A 32 -15.47 -10.40 3.60
C LYS A 32 -14.53 -11.59 3.46
N VAL A 33 -13.45 -11.61 4.23
CA VAL A 33 -12.43 -12.65 4.19
C VAL A 33 -12.47 -13.42 5.50
N ASN A 34 -12.63 -14.75 5.43
CA ASN A 34 -12.51 -15.58 6.61
C ASN A 34 -11.03 -15.67 7.04
N LEU A 35 -10.60 -14.70 7.83
CA LEU A 35 -9.21 -14.56 8.28
C LEU A 35 -8.76 -15.69 9.22
N SER A 36 -9.67 -16.42 9.87
CA SER A 36 -9.32 -17.55 10.75
C SER A 36 -8.65 -18.71 10.00
N ASN A 37 -8.93 -18.83 8.69
CA ASN A 37 -8.34 -19.86 7.82
C ASN A 37 -7.08 -19.40 7.12
N VAL A 38 -6.64 -18.15 7.30
CA VAL A 38 -5.45 -17.57 6.67
C VAL A 38 -4.23 -17.88 7.51
N LYS A 39 -3.30 -18.66 6.98
CA LYS A 39 -2.04 -19.02 7.65
C LYS A 39 -0.87 -18.16 7.21
N SER A 40 -0.95 -17.61 6.01
CA SER A 40 0.11 -16.80 5.41
C SER A 40 -0.45 -15.53 4.75
N TYR A 41 0.26 -14.43 4.93
CA TYR A 41 -0.07 -13.10 4.45
C TYR A 41 1.09 -12.55 3.62
N LEU A 42 0.79 -11.93 2.48
CA LEU A 42 1.77 -11.25 1.64
C LEU A 42 1.38 -9.78 1.49
N ASP A 43 2.25 -8.89 1.93
CA ASP A 43 2.14 -7.44 1.70
C ASP A 43 2.98 -6.99 0.51
N ILE A 44 2.34 -6.29 -0.42
CA ILE A 44 3.00 -5.77 -1.62
C ILE A 44 3.12 -4.26 -1.54
N GLY A 45 4.37 -3.78 -1.54
CA GLY A 45 4.69 -2.36 -1.42
C GLY A 45 4.89 -1.92 0.03
N THR A 46 5.27 -2.84 0.90
CA THR A 46 5.72 -2.53 2.26
C THR A 46 6.82 -1.47 2.26
N THR A 47 6.76 -0.53 3.20
CA THR A 47 7.77 0.53 3.36
C THR A 47 8.53 0.38 4.65
N GLN A 48 9.80 0.81 4.64
CA GLN A 48 10.63 0.87 5.87
C GLN A 48 10.20 2.02 6.80
N ASN A 49 9.47 3.01 6.29
CA ASN A 49 9.10 4.19 7.06
C ASN A 49 7.99 3.88 8.08
N GLU A 50 8.36 3.77 9.35
CA GLU A 50 7.45 3.60 10.48
C GLU A 50 7.13 4.92 11.23
N ASN A 51 7.77 6.03 10.84
CA ASN A 51 7.62 7.32 11.53
C ASN A 51 6.20 7.91 11.42
N HIS A 52 5.39 7.43 10.49
CA HIS A 52 4.00 7.87 10.38
C HIS A 52 3.07 6.85 11.02
N PRO A 53 2.16 7.24 11.94
CA PRO A 53 1.27 6.33 12.67
C PRO A 53 0.41 5.43 11.78
N SER A 54 0.21 5.83 10.53
CA SER A 54 -0.55 5.07 9.55
C SER A 54 0.31 4.21 8.64
N SER A 55 1.65 4.27 8.70
CA SER A 55 2.52 3.41 7.91
C SER A 55 2.37 1.95 8.36
N ASN A 56 2.36 1.05 7.39
CA ASN A 56 2.21 -0.39 7.62
C ASN A 56 1.01 -0.76 8.53
N TYR A 57 -0.05 0.08 8.53
CA TYR A 57 -1.21 -0.07 9.43
C TYR A 57 -1.87 -1.45 9.31
N LEU A 58 -2.06 -1.95 8.08
CA LEU A 58 -2.69 -3.24 7.85
C LEU A 58 -1.80 -4.40 8.32
N ASN A 59 -0.49 -4.30 8.14
CA ASN A 59 0.46 -5.30 8.64
C ASN A 59 0.38 -5.46 10.16
N LYS A 60 0.25 -4.32 10.87
CA LYS A 60 0.07 -4.32 12.34
C LYS A 60 -1.27 -4.94 12.75
N LYS A 61 -2.32 -4.77 11.94
CA LYS A 61 -3.65 -5.35 12.21
C LYS A 61 -3.73 -6.84 11.91
N PHE A 62 -2.94 -7.34 10.97
CA PHE A 62 -2.89 -8.75 10.62
C PHE A 62 -1.81 -9.55 11.36
N ASP A 63 -1.22 -8.98 12.42
CA ASP A 63 -0.13 -9.58 13.22
C ASP A 63 -0.46 -10.95 13.81
N PHE A 64 -1.74 -11.29 13.93
CA PHE A 64 -2.20 -12.62 14.36
C PHE A 64 -2.01 -13.72 13.30
N ILE A 65 -1.72 -13.39 12.05
CA ILE A 65 -1.42 -14.36 10.99
C ILE A 65 0.01 -14.88 11.21
N LYS A 66 0.19 -16.19 11.13
CA LYS A 66 1.45 -16.86 11.52
C LYS A 66 2.64 -16.51 10.63
N ILE A 67 2.43 -16.41 9.31
CA ILE A 67 3.49 -16.19 8.33
C ILE A 67 3.22 -14.87 7.62
N HIS A 68 4.13 -13.93 7.75
CA HIS A 68 4.11 -12.64 7.08
C HIS A 68 5.22 -12.59 6.03
N ASN A 69 4.83 -12.39 4.79
CA ASN A 69 5.75 -12.20 3.67
C ASN A 69 5.61 -10.77 3.14
N ALA A 70 6.68 -10.25 2.55
CA ALA A 70 6.67 -8.92 1.94
C ALA A 70 7.40 -8.89 0.59
N ILE A 71 6.90 -8.05 -0.31
CA ILE A 71 7.63 -7.61 -1.51
C ILE A 71 7.76 -6.09 -1.44
N SER A 72 9.00 -5.61 -1.60
CA SER A 72 9.30 -4.19 -1.64
C SER A 72 10.47 -3.92 -2.57
N ASP A 73 10.50 -2.76 -3.20
CA ASP A 73 11.69 -2.23 -3.90
C ASP A 73 12.68 -1.58 -2.93
N GLN A 74 12.27 -1.38 -1.67
CA GLN A 74 13.09 -0.86 -0.60
C GLN A 74 13.75 -1.98 0.22
N ILE A 75 14.76 -1.64 1.00
CA ILE A 75 15.30 -2.53 2.02
C ILE A 75 14.36 -2.46 3.22
N ILE A 76 13.81 -3.58 3.63
CA ILE A 76 12.95 -3.72 4.79
C ILE A 76 13.69 -4.53 5.85
N THR A 77 13.76 -4.01 7.07
CA THR A 77 14.43 -4.66 8.23
C THR A 77 13.45 -5.02 9.35
N ASP A 78 12.18 -5.10 9.04
CA ASP A 78 11.11 -5.37 10.00
C ASP A 78 11.02 -6.87 10.34
N ASN A 79 11.26 -7.22 11.58
CA ASN A 79 11.30 -8.60 12.09
C ASN A 79 9.93 -9.31 12.10
N ARG A 80 8.85 -8.60 11.82
CA ARG A 80 7.51 -9.20 11.67
C ARG A 80 7.39 -10.05 10.42
N PHE A 81 8.22 -9.78 9.40
CA PHE A 81 8.19 -10.55 8.17
C PHE A 81 9.08 -11.80 8.24
N SER A 82 8.47 -12.94 7.92
CA SER A 82 9.16 -14.22 7.81
C SER A 82 10.07 -14.26 6.58
N ASN A 83 9.58 -13.72 5.46
CA ASN A 83 10.33 -13.61 4.20
C ASN A 83 10.12 -12.24 3.57
N ILE A 84 11.21 -11.62 3.15
CA ILE A 84 11.20 -10.33 2.45
C ILE A 84 11.89 -10.49 1.12
N LEU A 85 11.18 -10.20 0.03
CA LEU A 85 11.76 -10.20 -1.31
C LEU A 85 11.96 -8.76 -1.77
N LYS A 86 13.22 -8.32 -1.83
CA LYS A 86 13.58 -7.01 -2.38
C LYS A 86 13.51 -7.05 -3.90
N LYS A 87 12.34 -6.75 -4.44
CA LYS A 87 12.06 -6.81 -5.88
C LYS A 87 10.86 -5.95 -6.26
N SER A 88 10.87 -5.42 -7.48
CA SER A 88 9.66 -4.79 -8.00
C SER A 88 8.58 -5.83 -8.27
N ILE A 89 7.35 -5.55 -7.87
CA ILE A 89 6.19 -6.42 -8.17
C ILE A 89 5.93 -6.57 -9.67
N THR A 90 6.49 -5.69 -10.50
CA THR A 90 6.37 -5.75 -11.96
C THR A 90 7.47 -6.59 -12.64
N SER A 91 8.43 -7.10 -11.88
CA SER A 91 9.48 -8.00 -12.37
C SER A 91 8.96 -9.43 -12.61
N ASP A 92 9.75 -10.25 -13.30
CA ASP A 92 9.47 -11.68 -13.36
C ASP A 92 9.97 -12.38 -12.10
N PHE A 93 9.21 -13.36 -11.64
CA PHE A 93 9.51 -14.15 -10.45
C PHE A 93 9.93 -15.55 -10.88
N SER A 94 11.00 -16.09 -10.30
CA SER A 94 11.39 -17.46 -10.45
C SER A 94 10.42 -18.40 -9.72
N LYS A 95 10.49 -19.70 -9.98
CA LYS A 95 9.66 -20.69 -9.28
C LYS A 95 9.97 -20.71 -7.78
N GLU A 96 11.24 -20.61 -7.43
CA GLU A 96 11.73 -20.60 -6.05
C GLU A 96 11.23 -19.35 -5.30
N GLU A 97 11.30 -18.18 -5.94
CA GLU A 97 10.77 -16.94 -5.36
C GLU A 97 9.25 -17.02 -5.14
N ILE A 98 8.52 -17.60 -6.09
CA ILE A 98 7.07 -17.78 -5.95
C ILE A 98 6.77 -18.71 -4.76
N GLU A 99 7.41 -19.87 -4.67
CA GLU A 99 7.17 -20.81 -3.57
C GLU A 99 7.54 -20.21 -2.21
N LEU A 100 8.60 -19.40 -2.14
CA LEU A 100 9.04 -18.75 -0.92
C LEU A 100 7.99 -17.81 -0.33
N ILE A 101 7.33 -17.01 -1.18
CA ILE A 101 6.46 -15.89 -0.71
C ILE A 101 4.98 -16.10 -1.01
N LYS A 102 4.58 -17.15 -1.74
CA LYS A 102 3.19 -17.44 -2.08
C LYS A 102 2.36 -17.61 -0.81
N SER A 103 1.28 -16.85 -0.69
CA SER A 103 0.51 -16.72 0.54
C SER A 103 -0.98 -16.95 0.32
N ASP A 104 -1.68 -17.30 1.38
CA ASP A 104 -3.13 -17.52 1.35
C ASP A 104 -3.88 -16.23 1.10
N PHE A 105 -3.39 -15.14 1.66
CA PHE A 105 -3.95 -13.82 1.55
C PHE A 105 -2.88 -12.82 1.09
N THR A 106 -3.15 -12.11 0.00
CA THR A 106 -2.25 -11.09 -0.55
C THR A 106 -2.94 -9.74 -0.58
N ILE A 107 -2.27 -8.72 -0.10
CA ILE A 107 -2.77 -7.35 -0.15
C ILE A 107 -1.79 -6.41 -0.84
N SER A 108 -2.33 -5.47 -1.56
CA SER A 108 -1.63 -4.28 -2.06
C SER A 108 -2.41 -3.04 -1.69
N ASN A 109 -1.82 -2.20 -0.86
CA ASN A 109 -2.44 -0.97 -0.38
C ASN A 109 -1.70 0.25 -0.92
N ALA A 110 -2.34 1.01 -1.81
CA ALA A 110 -1.80 2.23 -2.42
C ALA A 110 -0.45 2.02 -3.14
N THR A 111 -0.29 0.89 -3.85
CA THR A 111 0.93 0.55 -4.59
C THR A 111 0.71 0.59 -6.10
N ILE A 112 -0.46 0.17 -6.58
CA ILE A 112 -0.73 0.02 -8.01
C ILE A 112 -0.62 1.35 -8.79
N GLU A 113 -0.90 2.47 -8.15
CA GLU A 113 -0.76 3.81 -8.73
C GLU A 113 0.72 4.21 -8.94
N HIS A 114 1.65 3.58 -8.23
CA HIS A 114 3.08 3.87 -8.28
C HIS A 114 3.85 3.00 -9.28
N VAL A 115 3.29 1.90 -9.77
CA VAL A 115 3.98 1.04 -10.76
C VAL A 115 4.03 1.63 -12.18
N GLY A 116 3.40 2.79 -12.40
CA GLY A 116 3.53 3.59 -13.62
C GLY A 116 2.53 3.23 -14.70
N SER A 117 2.97 2.60 -15.80
CA SER A 117 2.13 2.39 -16.98
C SER A 117 1.03 1.34 -16.78
N PHE A 118 -0.02 1.41 -17.59
CA PHE A 118 -1.07 0.38 -17.61
C PHE A 118 -0.52 -1.04 -17.86
N LYS A 119 0.54 -1.15 -18.67
CA LYS A 119 1.26 -2.43 -18.87
C LYS A 119 1.82 -2.96 -17.55
N ASN A 120 2.44 -2.09 -16.75
CA ASN A 120 2.98 -2.45 -15.44
C ASN A 120 1.88 -2.81 -14.44
N GLN A 121 0.76 -2.09 -14.45
CA GLN A 121 -0.40 -2.42 -13.61
C GLN A 121 -0.95 -3.82 -13.93
N LYS A 122 -1.10 -4.16 -15.22
CA LYS A 122 -1.45 -5.52 -15.64
C LYS A 122 -0.43 -6.56 -15.17
N LYS A 123 0.87 -6.27 -15.31
CA LYS A 123 1.95 -7.16 -14.87
C LYS A 123 1.90 -7.39 -13.35
N MET A 124 1.71 -6.33 -12.57
CA MET A 124 1.52 -6.41 -11.13
C MET A 124 0.36 -7.34 -10.77
N ILE A 125 -0.82 -7.12 -11.36
CA ILE A 125 -2.01 -7.97 -11.10
C ILE A 125 -1.72 -9.44 -11.46
N SER A 126 -1.12 -9.68 -12.62
CA SER A 126 -0.73 -11.04 -13.04
C SER A 126 0.22 -11.71 -12.05
N ASN A 127 1.20 -10.97 -11.53
CA ASN A 127 2.12 -11.48 -10.53
C ASN A 127 1.40 -11.72 -9.20
N MET A 128 0.54 -10.82 -8.76
CA MET A 128 -0.27 -11.01 -7.54
C MET A 128 -1.11 -12.30 -7.62
N ILE A 129 -1.74 -12.58 -8.76
CA ILE A 129 -2.50 -13.82 -8.97
C ILE A 129 -1.61 -15.05 -8.76
N LYS A 130 -0.38 -15.05 -9.29
CA LYS A 130 0.58 -16.18 -9.13
C LYS A 130 1.02 -16.37 -7.67
N LEU A 131 1.13 -15.27 -6.92
CA LEU A 131 1.61 -15.23 -5.54
C LEU A 131 0.51 -15.45 -4.51
N THR A 132 -0.75 -15.56 -4.93
CA THR A 132 -1.91 -15.72 -4.06
C THR A 132 -2.49 -17.11 -4.19
N ARG A 133 -2.80 -17.77 -3.06
CA ARG A 133 -3.51 -19.05 -3.04
C ARG A 133 -5.03 -18.86 -3.02
N ASN A 134 -5.53 -18.00 -2.13
CA ASN A 134 -6.97 -17.92 -1.85
C ASN A 134 -7.56 -16.55 -2.15
N VAL A 135 -7.10 -15.49 -1.50
CA VAL A 135 -7.72 -14.17 -1.57
C VAL A 135 -6.68 -13.09 -1.87
N MET A 136 -7.01 -12.26 -2.83
CA MET A 136 -6.23 -11.09 -3.21
C MET A 136 -7.07 -9.83 -3.04
N VAL A 137 -6.48 -8.81 -2.40
CA VAL A 137 -7.12 -7.51 -2.22
C VAL A 137 -6.20 -6.41 -2.73
N ILE A 138 -6.74 -5.52 -3.56
CA ILE A 138 -6.04 -4.34 -4.06
C ILE A 138 -6.83 -3.12 -3.64
N GLN A 139 -6.18 -2.23 -2.89
CA GLN A 139 -6.69 -0.91 -2.58
C GLN A 139 -5.85 0.14 -3.32
N THR A 140 -6.52 1.09 -3.94
CA THR A 140 -5.88 2.26 -4.56
C THR A 140 -6.59 3.53 -4.14
N VAL A 141 -5.95 4.68 -4.37
CA VAL A 141 -6.52 5.99 -4.05
C VAL A 141 -7.75 6.28 -4.90
N ASN A 142 -8.80 6.76 -4.25
CA ASN A 142 -9.97 7.24 -4.97
C ASN A 142 -9.67 8.62 -5.58
N ARG A 143 -9.59 8.68 -6.90
CA ARG A 143 -9.34 9.93 -7.64
C ARG A 143 -10.38 11.04 -7.35
N TYR A 144 -11.58 10.66 -6.96
CA TYR A 144 -12.65 11.62 -6.64
C TYR A 144 -12.63 12.09 -5.17
N PHE A 145 -11.66 11.60 -4.39
CA PHE A 145 -11.54 12.07 -3.02
C PHE A 145 -11.04 13.52 -3.00
N PRO A 146 -11.68 14.43 -2.24
CA PRO A 146 -11.42 15.86 -2.34
C PRO A 146 -10.01 16.28 -1.86
N ILE A 147 -9.32 15.44 -1.07
CA ILE A 147 -7.98 15.73 -0.57
C ILE A 147 -6.98 14.83 -1.30
N GLU A 148 -5.97 15.44 -1.92
CA GLU A 148 -4.86 14.69 -2.52
C GLU A 148 -3.99 14.11 -1.41
N THR A 149 -3.80 12.78 -1.42
CA THR A 149 -3.22 12.05 -0.28
C THR A 149 -1.72 12.30 -0.08
N HIS A 150 -0.98 12.64 -1.13
CA HIS A 150 0.46 12.87 -1.06
C HIS A 150 0.80 14.31 -0.65
N THR A 151 0.11 15.28 -1.23
CA THR A 151 0.34 16.71 -0.92
C THR A 151 -0.54 17.20 0.24
N LYS A 152 -1.57 16.40 0.62
CA LYS A 152 -2.61 16.76 1.60
C LYS A 152 -3.38 18.04 1.24
N LEU A 153 -3.33 18.46 -0.02
CA LEU A 153 -4.00 19.67 -0.51
C LEU A 153 -5.38 19.34 -1.07
N PRO A 154 -6.39 20.18 -0.81
CA PRO A 154 -7.74 19.97 -1.32
C PRO A 154 -7.80 20.24 -2.83
N LEU A 155 -8.53 19.39 -3.56
CA LEU A 155 -8.94 19.56 -4.97
C LEU A 155 -7.81 19.70 -6.00
N LEU A 156 -6.54 19.71 -5.64
CA LEU A 156 -5.43 19.97 -6.56
C LEU A 156 -5.31 18.93 -7.67
N HIS A 157 -5.61 17.67 -7.39
CA HIS A 157 -5.52 16.58 -8.35
C HIS A 157 -6.60 16.62 -9.44
N PHE A 158 -7.63 17.50 -9.29
CA PHE A 158 -8.60 17.78 -10.37
C PHE A 158 -8.07 18.77 -11.40
N LEU A 159 -6.99 19.48 -11.09
CA LEU A 159 -6.39 20.40 -12.06
C LEU A 159 -5.77 19.64 -13.25
N PRO A 160 -5.83 20.20 -14.47
CA PRO A 160 -5.08 19.68 -15.59
C PRO A 160 -3.60 19.51 -15.25
N LYS A 161 -2.97 18.40 -15.66
CA LYS A 161 -1.57 18.06 -15.31
C LYS A 161 -0.57 19.20 -15.47
N LYS A 162 -0.74 20.04 -16.52
CA LYS A 162 0.12 21.21 -16.74
C LYS A 162 -0.02 22.27 -15.64
N LYS A 163 -1.26 22.57 -15.21
CA LYS A 163 -1.54 23.55 -14.14
C LYS A 163 -1.11 22.99 -12.78
N TYR A 164 -1.38 21.72 -12.50
CA TYR A 164 -0.94 21.03 -11.30
C TYR A 164 0.59 21.08 -11.13
N ARG A 165 1.36 20.70 -12.16
CA ARG A 165 2.83 20.76 -12.14
C ARG A 165 3.38 22.18 -11.98
N LYS A 166 2.71 23.18 -12.55
CA LYS A 166 3.10 24.58 -12.38
C LYS A 166 2.90 25.04 -10.93
N LEU A 167 1.77 24.68 -10.34
CA LEU A 167 1.46 25.03 -8.95
C LEU A 167 2.41 24.38 -7.96
N LEU A 168 2.75 23.10 -8.13
CA LEU A 168 3.71 22.38 -7.27
C LEU A 168 5.15 22.95 -7.32
N LYS A 169 5.49 23.76 -8.33
CA LYS A 169 6.79 24.43 -8.38
C LYS A 169 6.83 25.72 -7.56
N PHE A 170 5.68 26.24 -7.17
CA PHE A 170 5.55 27.45 -6.36
C PHE A 170 5.24 27.16 -4.87
N LEU A 171 4.93 25.90 -4.54
CA LEU A 171 4.77 25.38 -3.18
C LEU A 171 6.04 24.70 -2.69
#